data_a5988a302c18e7e28efbf40fc98565b1
#
_entry.id   a5988a302c18e7e28efbf40fc98565b1
#
_cell.length_a   1.000
_cell.length_b   1.000
_cell.length_c   1.000
_cell.angle_alpha   90.00
_cell.angle_beta   90.00
_cell.angle_gamma   90.00
#
_symmetry.space_group_name_H-M   'P 1'
#
loop_
_entity.id
_entity.type
_entity.pdbx_description
1 polymer ?
#
loop_
_entity_poly.entity_id
_entity_poly.type
_entity_poly.pdbx_seq_one_letter_code
_entity_poly.pdbx_strand_id
1 'polypeptide(L)'
;MKKVLIVIGVLVLAGMILVGVVWWYSRTSNPWNAAAVGDISTPVGYTRVDGSYAEFMRSLPLKKRGSKVQLYTGGDARFQFLSTGVIDIPMLSNSEQCADMTMRVRAEYLFSHGRYSEIRFQDVNGNTLQYQGGASRKALEKFLKKAYGVCSTFSVSRETKPRPISDVQPGDVLVYPARKLEGMS
;
A
#
# COMPACT_ATOMS: atom_id res chain seq x y z
N MET A 1 -38.58 -6.36 40.13
CA MET A 1 -38.61 -5.43 39.00
C MET A 1 -37.40 -4.53 38.94
N LYS A 2 -37.08 -3.72 39.97
CA LYS A 2 -35.92 -2.76 39.94
C LYS A 2 -34.57 -3.41 39.60
N LYS A 3 -34.21 -4.58 40.15
CA LYS A 3 -32.96 -5.30 39.87
C LYS A 3 -32.84 -5.74 38.39
N VAL A 4 -33.96 -6.17 37.77
CA VAL A 4 -33.97 -6.57 36.37
C VAL A 4 -33.76 -5.39 35.44
N LEU A 5 -34.38 -4.25 35.72
CA LEU A 5 -34.19 -2.99 34.98
C LEU A 5 -32.72 -2.48 35.05
N ILE A 6 -32.07 -2.61 36.23
CA ILE A 6 -30.68 -2.24 36.40
C ILE A 6 -29.78 -3.15 35.53
N VAL A 7 -30.01 -4.48 35.55
CA VAL A 7 -29.22 -5.42 34.73
C VAL A 7 -29.38 -5.14 33.24
N ILE A 8 -30.61 -4.90 32.77
CA ILE A 8 -30.84 -4.52 31.37
C ILE A 8 -30.14 -3.23 31.02
N GLY A 9 -30.20 -2.20 31.86
CA GLY A 9 -29.53 -0.93 31.64
C GLY A 9 -28.00 -1.08 31.52
N VAL A 10 -27.39 -1.90 32.39
CA VAL A 10 -25.94 -2.18 32.34
C VAL A 10 -25.57 -2.91 31.04
N LEU A 11 -26.37 -3.91 30.61
CA LEU A 11 -26.09 -4.63 29.36
C LEU A 11 -26.21 -3.75 28.12
N VAL A 12 -27.21 -2.86 28.08
CA VAL A 12 -27.37 -1.89 26.98
C VAL A 12 -26.19 -0.91 26.94
N LEU A 13 -25.77 -0.40 28.08
CA LEU A 13 -24.63 0.50 28.18
C LEU A 13 -23.34 -0.19 27.74
N ALA A 14 -23.09 -1.42 28.17
CA ALA A 14 -21.95 -2.21 27.76
C ALA A 14 -21.95 -2.48 26.24
N GLY A 15 -23.12 -2.78 25.67
CA GLY A 15 -23.30 -2.93 24.24
C GLY A 15 -22.98 -1.65 23.45
N MET A 16 -23.46 -0.49 23.91
CA MET A 16 -23.16 0.80 23.28
C MET A 16 -21.66 1.12 23.34
N ILE A 17 -21.01 0.86 24.48
CA ILE A 17 -19.56 1.07 24.62
C ILE A 17 -18.80 0.15 23.64
N LEU A 18 -19.16 -1.12 23.55
CA LEU A 18 -18.53 -2.07 22.64
C LEU A 18 -18.68 -1.62 21.18
N VAL A 19 -19.89 -1.22 20.78
CA VAL A 19 -20.14 -0.69 19.43
C VAL A 19 -19.29 0.57 19.18
N GLY A 20 -19.23 1.47 20.13
CA GLY A 20 -18.41 2.69 20.05
C GLY A 20 -16.91 2.37 19.90
N VAL A 21 -16.39 1.42 20.65
CA VAL A 21 -14.99 0.97 20.58
C VAL A 21 -14.72 0.32 19.23
N VAL A 22 -15.57 -0.59 18.76
CA VAL A 22 -15.43 -1.24 17.46
C VAL A 22 -15.49 -0.21 16.32
N TRP A 23 -16.43 0.72 16.40
CA TRP A 23 -16.57 1.80 15.41
C TRP A 23 -15.34 2.71 15.39
N TRP A 24 -14.82 3.11 16.54
CA TRP A 24 -13.60 3.90 16.64
C TRP A 24 -12.39 3.14 16.11
N TYR A 25 -12.23 1.89 16.50
CA TYR A 25 -11.13 1.03 16.06
C TYR A 25 -11.15 0.81 14.54
N SER A 26 -12.33 0.56 13.96
CA SER A 26 -12.51 0.34 12.51
C SER A 26 -12.21 1.59 11.66
N ARG A 27 -12.19 2.77 12.27
CA ARG A 27 -11.87 4.04 11.59
C ARG A 27 -10.44 4.53 11.85
N THR A 28 -9.67 3.80 12.62
CA THR A 28 -8.32 4.19 12.99
C THR A 28 -7.33 3.37 12.17
N SER A 29 -6.63 4.03 11.23
CA SER A 29 -5.46 3.40 10.59
C SER A 29 -4.31 3.31 11.60
N ASN A 30 -3.42 2.31 11.42
CA ASN A 30 -2.31 2.05 12.33
C ASN A 30 -2.74 1.95 13.81
N PRO A 31 -3.67 1.04 14.16
CA PRO A 31 -4.19 0.91 15.53
C PRO A 31 -3.09 0.56 16.54
N TRP A 32 -2.00 -0.03 16.10
CA TRP A 32 -0.85 -0.46 16.90
C TRP A 32 0.14 0.68 17.19
N ASN A 33 -0.02 1.83 16.54
CA ASN A 33 0.95 2.93 16.56
C ASN A 33 2.37 2.46 16.16
N ALA A 34 2.43 1.57 15.18
CA ALA A 34 3.67 1.04 14.63
C ALA A 34 4.44 2.16 13.91
N ALA A 35 5.76 2.20 14.09
CA ALA A 35 6.61 3.18 13.41
C ALA A 35 6.97 2.73 11.99
N ALA A 36 7.05 1.42 11.76
CA ALA A 36 7.32 0.82 10.45
C ALA A 36 6.39 -0.38 10.19
N VAL A 37 6.32 -0.81 8.95
CA VAL A 37 5.54 -1.99 8.54
C VAL A 37 5.94 -3.24 9.36
N GLY A 38 7.22 -3.38 9.66
CA GLY A 38 7.75 -4.50 10.44
C GLY A 38 7.30 -4.57 11.90
N ASP A 39 6.83 -3.45 12.46
CA ASP A 39 6.33 -3.40 13.85
C ASP A 39 4.89 -3.94 13.96
N ILE A 40 4.20 -4.12 12.82
CA ILE A 40 2.87 -4.72 12.81
C ILE A 40 3.01 -6.22 13.10
N SER A 41 2.25 -6.71 14.06
CA SER A 41 2.27 -8.12 14.45
C SER A 41 1.90 -9.03 13.29
N THR A 42 2.62 -10.12 13.14
CA THR A 42 2.27 -11.18 12.19
C THR A 42 0.97 -11.85 12.62
N PRO A 43 0.00 -12.06 11.72
CA PRO A 43 -1.23 -12.77 12.05
C PRO A 43 -0.96 -14.17 12.58
N VAL A 44 -1.85 -14.67 13.44
CA VAL A 44 -1.75 -16.03 14.00
C VAL A 44 -1.75 -17.06 12.86
N GLY A 45 -0.84 -18.01 12.89
CA GLY A 45 -0.71 -19.05 11.87
C GLY A 45 0.17 -18.65 10.66
N TYR A 46 0.72 -17.43 10.64
CA TYR A 46 1.65 -16.97 9.61
C TYR A 46 3.05 -16.76 10.17
N THR A 47 4.03 -16.99 9.34
CA THR A 47 5.45 -16.72 9.64
C THR A 47 5.97 -15.62 8.72
N ARG A 48 6.94 -14.85 9.20
CA ARG A 48 7.62 -13.85 8.37
C ARG A 48 8.55 -14.55 7.39
N VAL A 49 8.56 -14.06 6.17
CA VAL A 49 9.47 -14.54 5.12
C VAL A 49 10.74 -13.70 5.18
N ASP A 50 11.90 -14.35 5.05
CA ASP A 50 13.21 -13.69 4.97
C ASP A 50 13.50 -13.21 3.54
N GLY A 51 14.50 -12.34 3.42
CA GLY A 51 15.00 -11.84 2.15
C GLY A 51 15.06 -10.32 2.08
N SER A 52 16.01 -9.81 1.33
CA SER A 52 16.33 -8.37 1.29
C SER A 52 15.16 -7.47 0.88
N TYR A 53 14.31 -7.94 -0.05
CA TYR A 53 13.12 -7.19 -0.44
C TYR A 53 12.05 -7.21 0.67
N ALA A 54 11.87 -8.33 1.35
CA ALA A 54 10.96 -8.45 2.48
C ALA A 54 11.41 -7.55 3.65
N GLU A 55 12.69 -7.48 3.93
CA GLU A 55 13.26 -6.58 4.92
C GLU A 55 13.08 -5.12 4.54
N PHE A 56 13.32 -4.76 3.28
CA PHE A 56 13.06 -3.42 2.77
C PHE A 56 11.58 -3.05 2.94
N MET A 57 10.65 -3.93 2.57
CA MET A 57 9.22 -3.67 2.75
C MET A 57 8.84 -3.48 4.22
N ARG A 58 9.43 -4.27 5.12
CA ARG A 58 9.22 -4.11 6.57
C ARG A 58 9.83 -2.83 7.14
N SER A 59 10.89 -2.31 6.54
CA SER A 59 11.53 -1.05 6.98
C SER A 59 10.76 0.20 6.57
N LEU A 60 9.76 0.09 5.69
CA LEU A 60 8.98 1.25 5.24
C LEU A 60 8.28 1.93 6.44
N PRO A 61 8.48 3.25 6.60
CA PRO A 61 7.91 3.99 7.72
C PRO A 61 6.39 4.10 7.58
N LEU A 62 5.70 4.12 8.71
CA LEU A 62 4.27 4.34 8.79
C LEU A 62 3.97 5.72 9.36
N LYS A 63 2.95 6.36 8.81
CA LYS A 63 2.38 7.57 9.40
C LYS A 63 1.82 7.24 10.78
N LYS A 64 1.82 8.25 11.66
CA LYS A 64 1.29 8.12 13.02
C LYS A 64 -0.13 7.55 13.03
N ARG A 65 -0.48 6.93 14.15
CA ARG A 65 -1.83 6.41 14.40
C ARG A 65 -2.92 7.42 14.05
N GLY A 66 -3.96 6.95 13.37
CA GLY A 66 -5.09 7.77 12.96
C GLY A 66 -4.88 8.55 11.67
N SER A 67 -3.70 8.47 11.05
CA SER A 67 -3.50 9.05 9.72
C SER A 67 -4.42 8.37 8.71
N LYS A 68 -5.02 9.19 7.84
CA LYS A 68 -5.95 8.71 6.83
C LYS A 68 -5.25 8.36 5.53
N VAL A 69 -5.75 7.33 4.86
CA VAL A 69 -5.42 7.07 3.46
C VAL A 69 -6.04 8.19 2.63
N GLN A 70 -5.21 8.88 1.86
CA GLN A 70 -5.64 9.97 1.00
C GLN A 70 -5.66 9.52 -0.46
N LEU A 71 -6.61 10.05 -1.21
CA LEU A 71 -6.66 9.93 -2.66
C LEU A 71 -5.61 10.87 -3.28
N TYR A 72 -5.16 10.57 -4.48
CA TYR A 72 -4.24 11.43 -5.23
C TYR A 72 -4.82 12.84 -5.50
N THR A 73 -6.14 12.99 -5.47
CA THR A 73 -6.86 14.27 -5.57
C THR A 73 -6.88 15.08 -4.28
N GLY A 74 -6.30 14.58 -3.19
CA GLY A 74 -6.24 15.24 -1.86
C GLY A 74 -7.41 14.94 -0.94
N GLY A 75 -8.42 14.19 -1.38
CA GLY A 75 -9.54 13.76 -0.53
C GLY A 75 -9.24 12.49 0.27
N ASP A 76 -10.02 12.21 1.30
CA ASP A 76 -9.91 10.98 2.08
C ASP A 76 -10.51 9.77 1.34
N ALA A 77 -9.84 8.62 1.40
CA ALA A 77 -10.41 7.38 0.89
C ALA A 77 -11.62 6.92 1.73
N ARG A 78 -12.60 6.26 1.08
CA ARG A 78 -13.88 5.92 1.74
C ARG A 78 -13.75 4.88 2.86
N PHE A 79 -12.94 3.85 2.66
CA PHE A 79 -12.90 2.67 3.55
C PHE A 79 -11.63 2.65 4.40
N GLN A 80 -11.48 3.63 5.27
CA GLN A 80 -10.31 3.79 6.15
C GLN A 80 -10.05 2.55 7.03
N PHE A 81 -11.09 1.84 7.43
CA PHE A 81 -11.01 0.64 8.27
C PHE A 81 -10.36 -0.58 7.58
N LEU A 82 -10.20 -0.54 6.26
CA LEU A 82 -9.46 -1.58 5.52
C LEU A 82 -7.93 -1.37 5.60
N SER A 83 -7.48 -0.23 6.12
CA SER A 83 -6.06 0.09 6.23
C SER A 83 -5.54 -0.19 7.64
N THR A 84 -4.56 -1.07 7.75
CA THR A 84 -3.83 -1.33 9.00
C THR A 84 -2.82 -0.22 9.31
N GLY A 85 -2.36 0.50 8.29
CA GLY A 85 -1.44 1.63 8.41
C GLY A 85 -1.29 2.34 7.08
N VAL A 86 -0.74 3.53 7.10
CA VAL A 86 -0.44 4.33 5.91
C VAL A 86 1.07 4.50 5.83
N ILE A 87 1.67 4.03 4.74
CA ILE A 87 3.11 4.17 4.51
C ILE A 87 3.45 5.67 4.37
N ASP A 88 4.48 6.12 5.08
CA ASP A 88 4.91 7.51 5.08
C ASP A 88 5.95 7.75 3.98
N ILE A 89 5.50 7.68 2.74
CA ILE A 89 6.29 8.05 1.55
C ILE A 89 5.64 9.28 0.92
N PRO A 90 6.34 10.42 0.86
CA PRO A 90 5.81 11.63 0.22
C PRO A 90 5.52 11.37 -1.27
N MET A 91 4.39 11.84 -1.76
CA MET A 91 4.08 11.77 -3.20
C MET A 91 5.09 12.59 -4.01
N LEU A 92 5.51 12.07 -5.15
CA LEU A 92 6.39 12.77 -6.08
C LEU A 92 5.62 13.69 -7.03
N SER A 93 4.35 13.37 -7.30
CA SER A 93 3.47 14.17 -8.14
C SER A 93 2.00 13.91 -7.81
N ASN A 94 1.14 14.85 -8.17
CA ASN A 94 -0.31 14.72 -8.00
C ASN A 94 -0.94 13.68 -8.96
N SER A 95 -0.16 13.08 -9.85
CA SER A 95 -0.61 12.03 -10.77
C SER A 95 -0.19 10.63 -10.32
N GLU A 96 0.47 10.49 -9.18
CA GLU A 96 0.94 9.21 -8.66
C GLU A 96 -0.24 8.33 -8.23
N GLN A 97 -0.44 7.20 -8.93
CA GLN A 97 -1.56 6.28 -8.73
C GLN A 97 -1.06 4.89 -8.28
N CYS A 98 -1.94 3.89 -8.26
CA CYS A 98 -1.63 2.56 -7.74
C CYS A 98 -0.48 1.84 -8.47
N ALA A 99 -0.45 1.86 -9.80
CA ALA A 99 0.64 1.28 -10.58
C ALA A 99 1.97 2.02 -10.35
N ASP A 100 1.90 3.34 -10.23
CA ASP A 100 3.06 4.19 -9.99
C ASP A 100 3.70 3.91 -8.63
N MET A 101 2.88 3.69 -7.60
CA MET A 101 3.37 3.33 -6.28
C MET A 101 4.08 1.96 -6.30
N THR A 102 3.58 1.00 -7.06
CA THR A 102 4.23 -0.32 -7.24
C THR A 102 5.60 -0.16 -7.90
N MET A 103 5.68 0.60 -8.99
CA MET A 103 6.94 0.91 -9.67
C MET A 103 7.90 1.66 -8.75
N ARG A 104 7.39 2.62 -7.98
CA ARG A 104 8.17 3.40 -7.06
C ARG A 104 8.82 2.56 -5.96
N VAL A 105 8.06 1.75 -5.26
CA VAL A 105 8.58 0.91 -4.17
C VAL A 105 9.69 -0.01 -4.68
N ARG A 106 9.50 -0.60 -5.87
CA ARG A 106 10.55 -1.39 -6.52
C ARG A 106 11.80 -0.55 -6.86
N ALA A 107 11.62 0.63 -7.43
CA ALA A 107 12.74 1.51 -7.78
C ALA A 107 13.50 1.98 -6.53
N GLU A 108 12.81 2.32 -5.45
CA GLU A 108 13.40 2.70 -4.17
C GLU A 108 14.25 1.57 -3.57
N TYR A 109 13.75 0.34 -3.62
CA TYR A 109 14.51 -0.83 -3.21
C TYR A 109 15.80 -0.97 -4.01
N LEU A 110 15.72 -0.98 -5.33
CA LEU A 110 16.87 -1.13 -6.21
C LEU A 110 17.86 0.03 -6.03
N PHE A 111 17.35 1.24 -5.87
CA PHE A 111 18.17 2.43 -5.65
C PHE A 111 18.93 2.36 -4.32
N SER A 112 18.27 1.97 -3.24
CA SER A 112 18.90 1.85 -1.92
C SER A 112 19.97 0.77 -1.86
N HIS A 113 19.94 -0.21 -2.78
CA HIS A 113 20.93 -1.28 -2.90
C HIS A 113 21.98 -1.01 -3.99
N GLY A 114 22.04 0.20 -4.56
CA GLY A 114 22.99 0.54 -5.62
C GLY A 114 22.74 -0.14 -6.96
N ARG A 115 21.61 -0.80 -7.13
CA ARG A 115 21.24 -1.59 -8.33
C ARG A 115 20.60 -0.70 -9.40
N TYR A 116 21.23 0.42 -9.72
CA TYR A 116 20.68 1.46 -10.59
C TYR A 116 20.36 0.98 -12.00
N SER A 117 21.19 0.12 -12.56
CA SER A 117 20.99 -0.46 -13.90
C SER A 117 19.77 -1.38 -14.01
N GLU A 118 19.21 -1.83 -12.90
CA GLU A 118 18.02 -2.68 -12.88
C GLU A 118 16.71 -1.90 -12.76
N ILE A 119 16.80 -0.58 -12.53
CA ILE A 119 15.63 0.30 -12.49
C ILE A 119 15.17 0.56 -13.92
N ARG A 120 14.16 -0.18 -14.35
CA ARG A 120 13.57 -0.08 -15.67
C ARG A 120 12.09 -0.44 -15.63
N PHE A 121 11.32 0.13 -16.55
CA PHE A 121 9.89 -0.14 -16.74
C PHE A 121 9.55 -0.14 -18.21
N GLN A 122 8.48 -0.86 -18.60
CA GLN A 122 7.92 -0.75 -19.94
C GLN A 122 6.78 0.26 -19.97
N ASP A 123 6.72 1.08 -21.03
CA ASP A 123 5.57 1.94 -21.27
C ASP A 123 4.39 1.13 -21.84
N VAL A 124 3.26 1.79 -22.06
CA VAL A 124 2.06 1.16 -22.63
C VAL A 124 2.26 0.61 -24.04
N ASN A 125 3.26 1.07 -24.77
CA ASN A 125 3.62 0.63 -26.10
C ASN A 125 4.66 -0.51 -26.10
N GLY A 126 5.20 -0.87 -24.94
CA GLY A 126 6.23 -1.90 -24.78
C GLY A 126 7.67 -1.39 -24.91
N ASN A 127 7.89 -0.07 -25.01
CA ASN A 127 9.24 0.47 -25.01
C ASN A 127 9.83 0.45 -23.60
N THR A 128 11.11 0.12 -23.49
CA THR A 128 11.80 0.11 -22.20
C THR A 128 12.28 1.51 -21.82
N LEU A 129 11.82 1.98 -20.66
CA LEU A 129 12.40 3.12 -19.97
C LEU A 129 13.50 2.62 -19.04
N GLN A 130 14.73 3.10 -19.24
CA GLN A 130 15.87 2.73 -18.44
C GLN A 130 16.36 3.93 -17.62
N TYR A 131 16.54 3.73 -16.31
CA TYR A 131 17.19 4.72 -15.45
C TYR A 131 18.70 4.77 -15.71
N GLN A 132 19.25 5.98 -15.81
CA GLN A 132 20.67 6.23 -16.11
C GLN A 132 21.30 7.26 -15.17
N GLY A 133 20.63 7.60 -14.08
CA GLY A 133 21.06 8.68 -13.19
C GLY A 133 22.04 8.28 -12.08
N GLY A 134 22.46 7.01 -12.01
CA GLY A 134 23.36 6.50 -10.95
C GLY A 134 22.80 6.79 -9.55
N ALA A 135 23.64 7.24 -8.62
CA ALA A 135 23.27 7.56 -7.24
C ALA A 135 22.49 8.87 -7.06
N SER A 136 22.06 9.53 -8.15
CA SER A 136 21.38 10.82 -8.06
C SER A 136 19.89 10.68 -7.70
N ARG A 137 19.51 11.05 -6.49
CA ARG A 137 18.12 11.09 -6.02
C ARG A 137 17.22 11.94 -6.92
N LYS A 138 17.66 13.13 -7.27
CA LYS A 138 16.93 14.03 -8.17
C LYS A 138 16.70 13.42 -9.56
N ALA A 139 17.69 12.66 -10.07
CA ALA A 139 17.53 11.96 -11.34
C ALA A 139 16.50 10.81 -11.24
N LEU A 140 16.49 10.05 -10.12
CA LEU A 140 15.49 9.01 -9.87
C LEU A 140 14.07 9.59 -9.84
N GLU A 141 13.85 10.67 -9.10
CA GLU A 141 12.55 11.34 -9.03
C GLU A 141 12.07 11.83 -10.40
N LYS A 142 12.98 12.42 -11.18
CA LYS A 142 12.66 12.84 -12.55
C LYS A 142 12.29 11.65 -13.45
N PHE A 143 13.03 10.56 -13.33
CA PHE A 143 12.77 9.32 -14.06
C PHE A 143 11.40 8.73 -13.70
N LEU A 144 11.08 8.62 -12.39
CA LEU A 144 9.82 8.12 -11.91
C LEU A 144 8.63 8.97 -12.40
N LYS A 145 8.73 10.30 -12.31
CA LYS A 145 7.70 11.20 -12.84
C LYS A 145 7.45 11.01 -14.34
N LYS A 146 8.52 10.73 -15.11
CA LYS A 146 8.38 10.37 -16.53
C LYS A 146 7.68 9.03 -16.70
N ALA A 147 8.06 8.01 -15.91
CA ALA A 147 7.44 6.68 -15.96
C ALA A 147 5.94 6.75 -15.67
N TYR A 148 5.51 7.52 -14.65
CA TYR A 148 4.10 7.72 -14.30
C TYR A 148 3.25 8.29 -15.44
N GLY A 149 3.84 9.08 -16.32
CA GLY A 149 3.12 9.64 -17.47
C GLY A 149 2.94 8.69 -18.65
N VAL A 150 3.67 7.55 -18.69
CA VAL A 150 3.69 6.65 -19.87
C VAL A 150 3.50 5.18 -19.52
N CYS A 151 3.58 4.80 -18.25
CA CYS A 151 3.30 3.46 -17.73
C CYS A 151 1.87 3.41 -17.16
N SER A 152 1.35 2.20 -16.97
CA SER A 152 0.02 1.99 -16.39
C SER A 152 -0.07 0.59 -15.79
N THR A 153 -1.19 0.24 -15.16
CA THR A 153 -1.48 -1.12 -14.70
C THR A 153 -1.34 -2.14 -15.84
N PHE A 154 -1.68 -1.75 -17.07
CA PHE A 154 -1.54 -2.61 -18.25
C PHE A 154 -0.06 -2.93 -18.55
N SER A 155 0.83 -1.93 -18.54
CA SER A 155 2.26 -2.15 -18.79
C SER A 155 2.90 -2.97 -17.65
N VAL A 156 2.56 -2.69 -16.39
CA VAL A 156 3.01 -3.49 -15.23
C VAL A 156 2.56 -4.94 -15.35
N SER A 157 1.32 -5.18 -15.76
CA SER A 157 0.81 -6.55 -15.97
C SER A 157 1.59 -7.30 -17.05
N ARG A 158 2.01 -6.63 -18.11
CA ARG A 158 2.80 -7.25 -19.21
C ARG A 158 4.25 -7.55 -18.81
N GLU A 159 4.83 -6.75 -17.92
CA GLU A 159 6.18 -6.98 -17.41
C GLU A 159 6.26 -8.09 -16.36
N THR A 160 5.14 -8.41 -15.72
CA THR A 160 5.08 -9.38 -14.64
C THR A 160 4.78 -10.79 -15.19
N LYS A 161 5.25 -11.80 -14.47
CA LYS A 161 4.94 -13.21 -14.78
C LYS A 161 3.89 -13.71 -13.81
N PRO A 162 2.80 -14.34 -14.29
CA PRO A 162 1.83 -14.99 -13.41
C PRO A 162 2.50 -16.00 -12.48
N ARG A 163 2.09 -16.03 -11.23
CA ARG A 163 2.56 -16.98 -10.21
C ARG A 163 1.36 -17.59 -9.49
N PRO A 164 1.39 -18.90 -9.16
CA PRO A 164 0.37 -19.51 -8.31
C PRO A 164 0.29 -18.80 -6.95
N ILE A 165 -0.92 -18.69 -6.39
CA ILE A 165 -1.12 -18.02 -5.10
C ILE A 165 -0.39 -18.72 -3.94
N SER A 166 -0.14 -20.04 -4.08
CA SER A 166 0.66 -20.82 -3.13
C SER A 166 2.13 -20.37 -3.07
N ASP A 167 2.62 -19.72 -4.11
CA ASP A 167 4.03 -19.40 -4.30
C ASP A 167 4.31 -17.90 -4.15
N VAL A 168 3.29 -17.13 -3.71
CA VAL A 168 3.40 -15.67 -3.52
C VAL A 168 4.56 -15.32 -2.59
N GLN A 169 5.36 -14.36 -3.01
CA GLN A 169 6.54 -13.88 -2.30
C GLN A 169 6.49 -12.36 -2.08
N PRO A 170 7.24 -11.83 -1.11
CA PRO A 170 7.39 -10.38 -0.96
C PRO A 170 7.87 -9.74 -2.26
N GLY A 171 7.12 -8.75 -2.73
CA GLY A 171 7.37 -8.08 -4.02
C GLY A 171 6.43 -8.51 -5.14
N ASP A 172 5.69 -9.59 -4.98
CA ASP A 172 4.62 -9.94 -5.90
C ASP A 172 3.45 -8.96 -5.76
N VAL A 173 2.75 -8.72 -6.86
CA VAL A 173 1.62 -7.80 -6.92
C VAL A 173 0.38 -8.50 -7.44
N LEU A 174 -0.77 -8.19 -6.86
CA LEU A 174 -2.06 -8.61 -7.38
C LEU A 174 -2.49 -7.63 -8.46
N VAL A 175 -2.57 -8.11 -9.71
CA VAL A 175 -2.98 -7.28 -10.85
C VAL A 175 -4.35 -7.73 -11.32
N TYR A 176 -5.32 -6.83 -11.26
CA TYR A 176 -6.65 -7.04 -11.83
C TYR A 176 -6.72 -6.29 -13.16
N PRO A 177 -6.88 -6.99 -14.30
CA PRO A 177 -7.14 -6.32 -15.55
C PRO A 177 -8.46 -5.55 -15.43
N ALA A 178 -8.46 -4.28 -15.84
CA ALA A 178 -9.70 -3.52 -15.93
C ALA A 178 -10.67 -4.30 -16.83
N ARG A 179 -11.78 -4.77 -16.28
CA ARG A 179 -12.86 -5.32 -17.09
C ARG A 179 -13.37 -4.15 -17.96
N LYS A 180 -13.39 -4.31 -19.28
CA LYS A 180 -14.25 -3.49 -20.11
C LYS A 180 -15.65 -3.69 -19.53
N LEU A 181 -16.19 -2.64 -18.91
CA LEU A 181 -17.62 -2.58 -18.62
C LEU A 181 -18.29 -2.45 -19.98
N GLU A 182 -18.77 -3.56 -20.52
CA GLU A 182 -19.61 -3.57 -21.71
C GLU A 182 -20.80 -2.66 -21.39
N GLY A 183 -20.90 -1.54 -22.10
CA GLY A 183 -22.02 -0.61 -21.98
C GLY A 183 -21.70 0.80 -21.51
N MET A 184 -20.44 1.18 -21.27
CA MET A 184 -20.03 2.58 -21.10
C MET A 184 -19.33 3.05 -22.37
N SER A 185 -20.09 3.56 -23.32
CA SER A 185 -19.66 4.40 -24.44
C SER A 185 -19.64 5.87 -24.01
#